data_6a892a1a9a3cb574421b2ba5f1e40c91
#
_entry.id   6a892a1a9a3cb574421b2ba5f1e40c91
#
_cell.length_a   1.000
_cell.length_b   1.000
_cell.length_c   1.000
_cell.angle_alpha   90.00
_cell.angle_beta   90.00
_cell.angle_gamma   90.00
#
_symmetry.space_group_name_H-M   'P 1'
#
loop_
_entity.id
_entity.type
_entity.pdbx_description
1 polymer ?
#
loop_
_entity_poly.entity_id
_entity_poly.type
_entity_poly.pdbx_seq_one_letter_code
_entity_poly.pdbx_strand_id
1 'polypeptide(L)'
;SSDPSLGRNALEGMHAALTEILALRGELQRQYQHPGFRVEVPTLNPGHIHGGDNPNRICADCELHFDLRPLPGMSLDELRDRIRDRVTPIARERGLECIFEPLFDGVPPFEQAEHSRLVSLCEQMTGHSAHGVAFATEAPFLQSLGMETLVLGPGSINQAHQPDEFLALSQIEPMVGILSGLIQRCCVEPGEESAGE
;
A
#
# COMPACT_ATOMS: atom_id res chain seq x y z
N SER A 1 23.31 14.55 -30.50
CA SER A 1 23.57 15.97 -30.27
C SER A 1 25.08 16.22 -30.19
N SER A 2 25.58 17.04 -31.07
CA SER A 2 27.02 17.38 -31.12
C SER A 2 27.41 18.41 -30.02
N ASP A 3 26.45 19.10 -29.46
CA ASP A 3 26.63 20.01 -28.33
C ASP A 3 25.48 19.82 -27.32
N PRO A 4 25.64 18.92 -26.32
CA PRO A 4 24.63 18.69 -25.31
C PRO A 4 24.40 19.86 -24.36
N SER A 5 25.36 20.81 -24.27
CA SER A 5 25.26 21.96 -23.37
C SER A 5 24.14 22.94 -23.74
N LEU A 6 23.67 22.89 -24.98
CA LEU A 6 22.60 23.74 -25.51
C LEU A 6 21.20 23.29 -25.13
N GLY A 7 21.05 22.12 -24.46
CA GLY A 7 19.76 21.60 -24.08
C GLY A 7 19.71 21.11 -22.65
N ARG A 8 18.50 20.77 -22.22
CA ARG A 8 18.22 20.20 -20.89
C ARG A 8 17.77 18.76 -21.09
N ASN A 9 18.53 17.81 -20.54
CA ASN A 9 18.31 16.38 -20.76
C ASN A 9 17.42 15.81 -19.63
N ALA A 10 16.19 15.45 -19.97
CA ALA A 10 15.24 14.88 -19.02
C ALA A 10 15.70 13.50 -18.48
N LEU A 11 16.46 12.70 -19.26
CA LEU A 11 17.02 11.43 -18.76
C LEU A 11 18.07 11.65 -17.66
N GLU A 12 18.91 12.68 -17.78
CA GLU A 12 19.87 13.01 -16.73
C GLU A 12 19.17 13.53 -15.46
N GLY A 13 18.10 14.31 -15.65
CA GLY A 13 17.22 14.73 -14.55
C GLY A 13 16.55 13.53 -13.88
N MET A 14 16.03 12.60 -14.65
CA MET A 14 15.39 11.39 -14.14
C MET A 14 16.37 10.48 -13.41
N HIS A 15 17.60 10.31 -13.92
CA HIS A 15 18.65 9.55 -13.23
C HIS A 15 18.89 10.12 -11.81
N ALA A 16 19.01 11.43 -11.68
CA ALA A 16 19.22 12.07 -10.38
C ALA A 16 17.99 11.95 -9.48
N ALA A 17 16.77 12.12 -10.02
CA ALA A 17 15.52 11.92 -9.30
C ALA A 17 15.36 10.48 -8.80
N LEU A 18 15.63 9.49 -9.65
CA LEU A 18 15.58 8.07 -9.27
C LEU A 18 16.58 7.74 -8.17
N THR A 19 17.79 8.28 -8.24
CA THR A 19 18.81 8.11 -7.19
C THR A 19 18.28 8.59 -5.85
N GLU A 20 17.65 9.75 -5.81
CA GLU A 20 17.09 10.33 -4.58
C GLU A 20 15.86 9.55 -4.07
N ILE A 21 15.00 9.09 -4.97
CA ILE A 21 13.85 8.23 -4.62
C ILE A 21 14.34 6.92 -3.97
N LEU A 22 15.39 6.30 -4.50
CA LEU A 22 15.96 5.09 -3.94
C LEU A 22 16.66 5.34 -2.60
N ALA A 23 17.29 6.49 -2.43
CA ALA A 23 17.86 6.92 -1.14
C ALA A 23 16.76 7.10 -0.09
N LEU A 24 15.66 7.79 -0.44
CA LEU A 24 14.49 7.95 0.42
C LEU A 24 13.87 6.59 0.81
N ARG A 25 13.76 5.65 -0.13
CA ARG A 25 13.33 4.28 0.18
C ARG A 25 14.17 3.67 1.30
N GLY A 26 15.49 3.75 1.19
CA GLY A 26 16.40 3.23 2.22
C GLY A 26 16.24 3.92 3.58
N GLU A 27 15.97 5.22 3.61
CA GLU A 27 15.68 5.96 4.84
C GLU A 27 14.37 5.51 5.48
N LEU A 28 13.28 5.41 4.68
CA LEU A 28 11.98 4.95 5.15
C LEU A 28 12.07 3.55 5.76
N GLN A 29 12.78 2.63 5.11
CA GLN A 29 12.96 1.26 5.59
C GLN A 29 13.78 1.16 6.88
N ARG A 30 14.70 2.09 7.12
CA ARG A 30 15.42 2.17 8.41
C ARG A 30 14.59 2.82 9.51
N GLN A 31 13.75 3.79 9.15
CA GLN A 31 12.96 4.58 10.09
C GLN A 31 11.70 3.87 10.56
N TYR A 32 11.07 3.10 9.68
CA TYR A 32 9.78 2.47 9.94
C TYR A 32 9.88 0.97 9.79
N GLN A 33 9.49 0.26 10.85
CA GLN A 33 9.43 -1.20 10.90
C GLN A 33 8.18 -1.63 11.65
N HIS A 34 7.54 -2.69 11.18
CA HIS A 34 6.36 -3.27 11.80
C HIS A 34 6.43 -4.81 11.79
N PRO A 35 6.80 -5.44 12.91
CA PRO A 35 7.05 -6.90 12.98
C PRO A 35 5.78 -7.75 12.79
N GLY A 36 4.58 -7.15 12.88
CA GLY A 36 3.30 -7.83 12.63
C GLY A 36 3.00 -8.10 11.16
N PHE A 37 3.79 -7.56 10.23
CA PHE A 37 3.60 -7.76 8.80
C PHE A 37 4.68 -8.65 8.20
N ARG A 38 4.31 -9.47 7.22
CA ARG A 38 5.26 -10.30 6.47
C ARG A 38 6.35 -9.47 5.79
N VAL A 39 6.00 -8.27 5.31
CA VAL A 39 6.94 -7.26 4.82
C VAL A 39 7.00 -6.17 5.87
N GLU A 40 8.00 -6.23 6.72
CA GLU A 40 8.11 -5.42 7.95
C GLU A 40 8.47 -3.94 7.70
N VAL A 41 8.72 -3.56 6.45
CA VAL A 41 9.16 -2.20 6.07
C VAL A 41 8.28 -1.63 4.98
N PRO A 42 8.15 -0.28 4.88
CA PRO A 42 7.47 0.32 3.74
C PRO A 42 8.21 0.02 2.45
N THR A 43 7.47 -0.20 1.37
CA THR A 43 8.07 -0.47 0.07
C THR A 43 7.86 0.68 -0.90
N LEU A 44 8.85 0.95 -1.73
CA LEU A 44 8.80 1.84 -2.86
C LEU A 44 9.48 1.15 -4.04
N ASN A 45 8.70 0.81 -5.05
CA ASN A 45 9.18 0.05 -6.20
C ASN A 45 9.03 0.85 -7.49
N PRO A 46 10.12 1.33 -8.12
CA PRO A 46 10.07 1.82 -9.49
C PRO A 46 9.70 0.68 -10.43
N GLY A 47 8.55 0.78 -11.08
CA GLY A 47 7.98 -0.30 -11.89
C GLY A 47 8.00 -0.01 -13.39
N HIS A 48 8.10 1.25 -13.78
CA HIS A 48 8.14 1.67 -15.19
C HIS A 48 8.97 2.93 -15.32
N ILE A 49 9.79 2.99 -16.37
CA ILE A 49 10.51 4.19 -16.78
C ILE A 49 10.52 4.27 -18.29
N HIS A 50 10.21 5.46 -18.83
CA HIS A 50 10.24 5.72 -20.27
C HIS A 50 10.75 7.13 -20.55
N GLY A 51 11.55 7.28 -21.59
CA GLY A 51 12.02 8.59 -22.02
C GLY A 51 13.01 8.52 -23.17
N GLY A 52 12.99 9.58 -24.01
CA GLY A 52 13.82 9.69 -25.20
C GLY A 52 13.33 8.84 -26.38
N ASP A 53 13.78 9.20 -27.57
CA ASP A 53 13.40 8.57 -28.83
C ASP A 53 14.60 8.21 -29.71
N ASN A 54 15.71 8.90 -29.57
CA ASN A 54 16.88 8.72 -30.44
C ASN A 54 18.17 9.16 -29.74
N PRO A 55 19.27 8.37 -29.85
CA PRO A 55 20.51 8.66 -29.11
C PRO A 55 21.23 9.94 -29.59
N ASN A 56 20.87 10.49 -30.76
CA ASN A 56 21.46 11.75 -31.24
C ASN A 56 20.63 12.99 -30.88
N ARG A 57 19.60 12.85 -30.06
CA ARG A 57 18.77 13.93 -29.54
C ARG A 57 18.95 14.09 -28.06
N ILE A 58 18.73 15.31 -27.54
CA ILE A 58 18.58 15.55 -26.12
C ILE A 58 17.15 15.10 -25.76
N CYS A 59 17.03 14.28 -24.74
CA CYS A 59 15.74 13.79 -24.28
C CYS A 59 14.89 14.94 -23.73
N ALA A 60 13.70 15.14 -24.29
CA ALA A 60 12.82 16.23 -23.92
C ALA A 60 11.99 15.91 -22.68
N ASP A 61 11.56 14.66 -22.55
CA ASP A 61 10.71 14.17 -21.46
C ASP A 61 11.14 12.78 -20.98
N CYS A 62 10.91 12.51 -19.71
CA CYS A 62 11.10 11.19 -19.12
C CYS A 62 10.12 11.01 -17.99
N GLU A 63 9.44 9.88 -17.98
CA GLU A 63 8.47 9.52 -16.93
C GLU A 63 8.94 8.32 -16.10
N LEU A 64 8.54 8.27 -14.85
CA LEU A 64 8.78 7.19 -13.92
C LEU A 64 7.48 6.88 -13.17
N HIS A 65 7.04 5.61 -13.21
CA HIS A 65 5.97 5.14 -12.34
C HIS A 65 6.56 4.28 -11.23
N PHE A 66 6.06 4.45 -10.02
CA PHE A 66 6.45 3.65 -8.87
C PHE A 66 5.26 3.29 -8.00
N ASP A 67 5.33 2.12 -7.38
CA ASP A 67 4.38 1.66 -6.36
C ASP A 67 4.93 2.00 -4.98
N LEU A 68 4.11 2.62 -4.14
CA LEU A 68 4.44 2.98 -2.76
C LEU A 68 3.46 2.31 -1.82
N ARG A 69 3.98 1.47 -0.91
CA ARG A 69 3.17 0.79 0.11
C ARG A 69 3.62 1.22 1.49
N PRO A 70 2.84 2.07 2.17
CA PRO A 70 3.11 2.49 3.53
C PRO A 70 2.80 1.38 4.54
N LEU A 71 3.38 1.49 5.73
CA LEU A 71 2.95 0.73 6.90
C LEU A 71 1.85 1.48 7.67
N PRO A 72 1.08 0.80 8.53
CA PRO A 72 0.16 1.46 9.45
C PRO A 72 0.81 2.60 10.21
N GLY A 73 0.08 3.69 10.41
CA GLY A 73 0.58 4.93 11.02
C GLY A 73 1.31 5.87 10.08
N MET A 74 1.57 5.49 8.81
CA MET A 74 2.15 6.38 7.81
C MET A 74 1.05 7.02 6.95
N SER A 75 1.20 8.31 6.65
CA SER A 75 0.31 9.04 5.75
C SER A 75 0.80 8.96 4.30
N LEU A 76 -0.10 8.56 3.38
CA LEU A 76 0.20 8.58 1.94
C LEU A 76 0.54 9.97 1.43
N ASP A 77 -0.17 10.99 1.91
CA ASP A 77 0.04 12.37 1.46
C ASP A 77 1.37 12.92 1.96
N GLU A 78 1.74 12.67 3.22
CA GLU A 78 3.06 13.03 3.73
C GLU A 78 4.19 12.34 2.96
N LEU A 79 4.02 11.09 2.58
CA LEU A 79 5.00 10.36 1.78
C LEU A 79 5.11 10.92 0.35
N ARG A 80 4.00 11.27 -0.27
CA ARG A 80 3.94 11.94 -1.57
C ARG A 80 4.65 13.30 -1.52
N ASP A 81 4.39 14.07 -0.48
CA ASP A 81 5.03 15.37 -0.29
C ASP A 81 6.54 15.22 -0.07
N ARG A 82 6.99 14.26 0.74
CA ARG A 82 8.42 13.96 0.93
C ARG A 82 9.12 13.62 -0.38
N ILE A 83 8.49 12.84 -1.26
CA ILE A 83 9.05 12.52 -2.57
C ILE A 83 9.10 13.77 -3.44
N ARG A 84 8.01 14.54 -3.51
CA ARG A 84 7.92 15.77 -4.28
C ARG A 84 8.98 16.79 -3.86
N ASP A 85 9.15 16.98 -2.56
CA ASP A 85 10.09 17.94 -1.98
C ASP A 85 11.55 17.58 -2.30
N ARG A 86 11.87 16.30 -2.44
CA ARG A 86 13.21 15.83 -2.80
C ARG A 86 13.48 15.90 -4.30
N VAL A 87 12.49 15.59 -5.12
CA VAL A 87 12.66 15.49 -6.59
C VAL A 87 12.54 16.85 -7.27
N THR A 88 11.64 17.73 -6.82
CA THR A 88 11.40 19.03 -7.44
C THR A 88 12.65 19.93 -7.49
N PRO A 89 13.46 20.06 -6.42
CA PRO A 89 14.71 20.82 -6.49
C PRO A 89 15.69 20.28 -7.54
N ILE A 90 15.80 18.96 -7.66
CA ILE A 90 16.69 18.29 -8.61
C ILE A 90 16.34 18.67 -10.07
N ALA A 91 15.07 18.67 -10.39
CA ALA A 91 14.57 19.10 -11.70
C ALA A 91 14.83 20.58 -11.93
N ARG A 92 14.51 21.43 -10.94
CA ARG A 92 14.68 22.89 -11.01
C ARG A 92 16.15 23.28 -11.24
N GLU A 93 17.10 22.68 -10.53
CA GLU A 93 18.53 22.94 -10.69
C GLU A 93 19.03 22.64 -12.10
N ARG A 94 18.36 21.70 -12.80
CA ARG A 94 18.67 21.31 -14.18
C ARG A 94 17.83 22.09 -15.21
N GLY A 95 17.02 23.05 -14.75
CA GLY A 95 16.10 23.81 -15.58
C GLY A 95 14.99 22.95 -16.22
N LEU A 96 14.64 21.83 -15.59
CA LEU A 96 13.56 20.94 -15.99
C LEU A 96 12.30 21.27 -15.19
N GLU A 97 11.14 20.99 -15.79
CA GLU A 97 9.86 20.94 -15.11
C GLU A 97 9.67 19.53 -14.50
N CYS A 98 9.11 19.49 -13.30
CA CYS A 98 8.75 18.24 -12.62
C CYS A 98 7.25 18.25 -12.37
N ILE A 99 6.56 17.30 -13.00
CA ILE A 99 5.15 17.03 -12.76
C ILE A 99 5.06 15.79 -11.88
N PHE A 100 4.32 15.87 -10.78
CA PHE A 100 4.14 14.77 -9.84
C PHE A 100 2.65 14.54 -9.62
N GLU A 101 2.14 13.44 -10.13
CA GLU A 101 0.71 13.11 -10.12
C GLU A 101 0.49 11.68 -9.61
N PRO A 102 -0.52 11.45 -8.77
CA PRO A 102 -0.94 10.10 -8.42
C PRO A 102 -1.65 9.47 -9.62
N LEU A 103 -1.34 8.20 -9.93
CA LEU A 103 -2.06 7.42 -10.94
C LEU A 103 -3.48 7.03 -10.48
N PHE A 104 -3.68 6.99 -9.16
CA PHE A 104 -4.97 6.81 -8.48
C PHE A 104 -4.84 7.32 -7.04
N ASP A 105 -5.96 7.48 -6.33
CA ASP A 105 -5.98 8.07 -4.98
C ASP A 105 -5.16 7.26 -3.97
N GLY A 106 -5.03 5.96 -4.19
CA GLY A 106 -4.33 5.03 -3.31
C GLY A 106 -5.25 4.42 -2.25
N VAL A 107 -4.73 3.39 -1.59
CA VAL A 107 -5.39 2.74 -0.46
C VAL A 107 -4.54 2.99 0.78
N PRO A 108 -5.08 3.58 1.84
CA PRO A 108 -4.35 3.77 3.08
C PRO A 108 -3.90 2.44 3.68
N PRO A 109 -2.83 2.41 4.48
CA PRO A 109 -2.49 1.22 5.25
C PRO A 109 -3.56 0.95 6.28
N PHE A 110 -3.72 -0.32 6.64
CA PHE A 110 -4.76 -0.76 7.56
C PHE A 110 -4.18 -1.64 8.66
N GLU A 111 -4.59 -1.38 9.88
CA GLU A 111 -4.34 -2.24 11.03
C GLU A 111 -5.50 -2.15 12.00
N GLN A 112 -6.04 -3.30 12.39
CA GLN A 112 -7.01 -3.41 13.47
C GLN A 112 -6.26 -3.72 14.78
N ALA A 113 -6.66 -3.08 15.88
CA ALA A 113 -6.08 -3.34 17.17
C ALA A 113 -6.20 -4.85 17.54
N GLU A 114 -5.10 -5.45 17.98
CA GLU A 114 -5.01 -6.87 18.31
C GLU A 114 -6.06 -7.31 19.35
N HIS A 115 -6.39 -6.43 20.29
CA HIS A 115 -7.36 -6.68 21.34
C HIS A 115 -8.79 -6.23 21.02
N SER A 116 -9.11 -5.99 19.74
CA SER A 116 -10.48 -5.66 19.38
C SER A 116 -11.41 -6.85 19.65
N ARG A 117 -12.66 -6.54 20.01
CA ARG A 117 -13.70 -7.55 20.23
C ARG A 117 -13.91 -8.39 18.97
N LEU A 118 -13.90 -7.75 17.79
CA LEU A 118 -14.08 -8.44 16.51
C LEU A 118 -12.96 -9.43 16.24
N VAL A 119 -11.69 -9.06 16.46
CA VAL A 119 -10.53 -9.96 16.29
C VAL A 119 -10.69 -11.18 17.20
N SER A 120 -10.87 -10.95 18.50
CA SER A 120 -11.02 -12.04 19.49
C SER A 120 -12.17 -12.98 19.16
N LEU A 121 -13.30 -12.43 18.69
CA LEU A 121 -14.46 -13.23 18.31
C LEU A 121 -14.16 -14.09 17.06
N CYS A 122 -13.52 -13.51 16.05
CA CYS A 122 -13.15 -14.24 14.85
C CYS A 122 -12.13 -15.35 15.14
N GLU A 123 -11.13 -15.09 15.97
CA GLU A 123 -10.16 -16.10 16.39
C GLU A 123 -10.82 -17.28 17.12
N GLN A 124 -11.76 -17.00 18.04
CA GLN A 124 -12.53 -18.03 18.72
C GLN A 124 -13.37 -18.88 17.76
N MET A 125 -14.00 -18.24 16.77
CA MET A 125 -14.90 -18.94 15.84
C MET A 125 -14.17 -19.72 14.75
N THR A 126 -13.02 -19.23 14.32
CA THR A 126 -12.20 -19.88 13.27
C THR A 126 -11.21 -20.88 13.84
N GLY A 127 -10.80 -20.73 15.09
CA GLY A 127 -9.68 -21.47 15.69
C GLY A 127 -8.31 -21.06 15.17
N HIS A 128 -8.21 -19.90 14.50
CA HIS A 128 -6.97 -19.37 13.94
C HIS A 128 -6.68 -17.98 14.48
N SER A 129 -5.40 -17.66 14.69
CA SER A 129 -4.98 -16.32 15.08
C SER A 129 -5.00 -15.37 13.87
N ALA A 130 -5.35 -14.10 14.12
CA ALA A 130 -5.25 -13.05 13.14
C ALA A 130 -3.78 -12.73 12.82
N HIS A 131 -3.50 -12.34 11.59
CA HIS A 131 -2.15 -11.96 11.18
C HIS A 131 -2.21 -10.92 10.04
N GLY A 132 -1.11 -10.19 9.87
CA GLY A 132 -0.97 -9.22 8.79
C GLY A 132 -0.83 -9.87 7.42
N VAL A 133 -1.40 -9.25 6.40
CA VAL A 133 -1.34 -9.67 4.99
C VAL A 133 -0.77 -8.56 4.12
N ALA A 134 -0.20 -8.92 2.96
CA ALA A 134 0.49 -7.98 2.07
C ALA A 134 -0.37 -7.52 0.89
N PHE A 135 -1.69 -7.62 0.97
CA PHE A 135 -2.62 -7.18 -0.07
C PHE A 135 -3.53 -6.06 0.46
N ALA A 136 -4.04 -5.24 -0.45
CA ALA A 136 -4.97 -4.16 -0.16
C ALA A 136 -6.42 -4.65 -0.24
N THR A 137 -7.28 -4.04 0.57
CA THR A 137 -8.75 -4.25 0.59
C THR A 137 -9.43 -2.93 0.89
N GLU A 138 -10.76 -2.93 0.96
CA GLU A 138 -11.59 -1.80 1.38
C GLU A 138 -11.55 -1.55 2.90
N ALA A 139 -10.90 -2.41 3.68
CA ALA A 139 -10.88 -2.34 5.14
C ALA A 139 -10.51 -0.96 5.73
N PRO A 140 -9.47 -0.25 5.24
CA PRO A 140 -9.13 1.07 5.78
C PRO A 140 -10.23 2.11 5.62
N PHE A 141 -11.05 2.02 4.57
CA PHE A 141 -12.17 2.94 4.39
C PHE A 141 -13.30 2.68 5.38
N LEU A 142 -13.58 1.42 5.69
CA LEU A 142 -14.54 1.06 6.74
C LEU A 142 -14.06 1.48 8.12
N GLN A 143 -12.77 1.29 8.40
CA GLN A 143 -12.14 1.74 9.65
C GLN A 143 -12.22 3.26 9.81
N SER A 144 -12.05 4.02 8.73
CA SER A 144 -12.16 5.50 8.76
C SER A 144 -13.56 5.98 9.13
N LEU A 145 -14.58 5.14 8.98
CA LEU A 145 -15.96 5.38 9.43
C LEU A 145 -16.19 4.98 10.90
N GLY A 146 -15.13 4.59 11.63
CA GLY A 146 -15.20 4.21 13.04
C GLY A 146 -15.58 2.74 13.27
N MET A 147 -15.56 1.88 12.24
CA MET A 147 -15.90 0.47 12.38
C MET A 147 -14.67 -0.36 12.75
N GLU A 148 -14.80 -1.27 13.71
CA GLU A 148 -13.87 -2.39 13.83
C GLU A 148 -13.95 -3.22 12.55
N THR A 149 -12.81 -3.51 11.96
CA THR A 149 -12.77 -4.14 10.63
C THR A 149 -11.76 -5.27 10.59
N LEU A 150 -12.11 -6.37 9.95
CA LEU A 150 -11.26 -7.54 9.76
C LEU A 150 -11.51 -8.13 8.37
N VAL A 151 -10.46 -8.64 7.74
CA VAL A 151 -10.58 -9.39 6.48
C VAL A 151 -10.72 -10.86 6.80
N LEU A 152 -11.85 -11.46 6.43
CA LEU A 152 -12.16 -12.86 6.67
C LEU A 152 -12.87 -13.47 5.47
N GLY A 153 -12.45 -14.63 5.03
CA GLY A 153 -13.10 -15.37 3.95
C GLY A 153 -12.60 -16.80 3.83
N PRO A 154 -13.34 -17.66 3.11
CA PRO A 154 -12.89 -19.01 2.80
C PRO A 154 -11.80 -18.99 1.72
N GLY A 155 -11.03 -20.06 1.62
CA GLY A 155 -10.01 -20.23 0.60
C GLY A 155 -8.61 -19.84 1.03
N SER A 156 -7.76 -19.58 0.04
CA SER A 156 -6.38 -19.17 0.25
C SER A 156 -6.05 -18.01 -0.68
N ILE A 157 -5.45 -16.97 -0.15
CA ILE A 157 -4.98 -15.82 -0.95
C ILE A 157 -3.97 -16.23 -2.04
N ASN A 158 -3.32 -17.37 -1.90
CA ASN A 158 -2.40 -17.89 -2.92
C ASN A 158 -3.12 -18.32 -4.21
N GLN A 159 -4.44 -18.49 -4.18
CA GLN A 159 -5.26 -18.77 -5.36
C GLN A 159 -5.69 -17.49 -6.09
N ALA A 160 -5.68 -16.34 -5.42
CA ALA A 160 -6.14 -15.09 -6.00
C ALA A 160 -5.30 -14.71 -7.22
N HIS A 161 -5.98 -14.30 -8.31
CA HIS A 161 -5.39 -13.88 -9.58
C HIS A 161 -4.57 -14.98 -10.30
N GLN A 162 -4.77 -16.26 -9.94
CA GLN A 162 -4.15 -17.36 -10.64
C GLN A 162 -5.04 -17.87 -11.79
N PRO A 163 -4.44 -18.38 -12.89
CA PRO A 163 -5.21 -19.19 -13.83
C PRO A 163 -5.88 -20.33 -13.07
N ASP A 164 -7.15 -20.59 -13.39
CA ASP A 164 -7.96 -21.64 -12.75
C ASP A 164 -8.16 -21.42 -11.22
N GLU A 165 -8.26 -20.17 -10.77
CA GLU A 165 -8.61 -19.81 -9.39
C GLU A 165 -9.83 -20.62 -8.91
N PHE A 166 -9.72 -21.24 -7.75
CA PHE A 166 -10.78 -22.09 -7.21
C PHE A 166 -11.00 -21.90 -5.71
N LEU A 167 -12.21 -22.24 -5.28
CA LEU A 167 -12.58 -22.41 -3.88
C LEU A 167 -13.06 -23.86 -3.65
N ALA A 168 -12.48 -24.53 -2.67
CA ALA A 168 -12.94 -25.87 -2.31
C ALA A 168 -14.35 -25.81 -1.70
N LEU A 169 -15.28 -26.61 -2.22
CA LEU A 169 -16.67 -26.65 -1.75
C LEU A 169 -16.79 -26.97 -0.26
N SER A 170 -15.87 -27.75 0.29
CA SER A 170 -15.80 -28.09 1.72
C SER A 170 -15.55 -26.89 2.65
N GLN A 171 -15.13 -25.75 2.10
CA GLN A 171 -14.88 -24.53 2.89
C GLN A 171 -16.09 -23.58 2.93
N ILE A 172 -17.09 -23.79 2.07
CA ILE A 172 -18.24 -22.89 1.96
C ILE A 172 -19.13 -23.00 3.20
N GLU A 173 -19.58 -24.21 3.53
CA GLU A 173 -20.53 -24.41 4.64
C GLU A 173 -19.96 -24.03 6.02
N PRO A 174 -18.70 -24.37 6.36
CA PRO A 174 -18.09 -23.88 7.58
C PRO A 174 -18.03 -22.34 7.65
N MET A 175 -17.72 -21.67 6.55
CA MET A 175 -17.68 -20.19 6.50
C MET A 175 -19.07 -19.58 6.67
N VAL A 176 -20.11 -20.15 6.07
CA VAL A 176 -21.49 -19.71 6.28
C VAL A 176 -21.87 -19.81 7.77
N GLY A 177 -21.47 -20.88 8.44
CA GLY A 177 -21.66 -21.06 9.89
C GLY A 177 -20.95 -19.97 10.72
N ILE A 178 -19.70 -19.66 10.38
CA ILE A 178 -18.92 -18.60 11.03
C ILE A 178 -19.57 -17.24 10.84
N LEU A 179 -19.90 -16.87 9.60
CA LEU A 179 -20.53 -15.58 9.28
C LEU A 179 -21.90 -15.43 9.96
N SER A 180 -22.72 -16.48 9.95
CA SER A 180 -24.03 -16.47 10.64
C SER A 180 -23.86 -16.25 12.14
N GLY A 181 -22.88 -16.91 12.76
CA GLY A 181 -22.56 -16.73 14.18
C GLY A 181 -22.02 -15.33 14.50
N LEU A 182 -21.23 -14.73 13.61
CA LEU A 182 -20.76 -13.35 13.75
C LEU A 182 -21.94 -12.36 13.70
N ILE A 183 -22.81 -12.50 12.72
CA ILE A 183 -24.02 -11.68 12.58
C ILE A 183 -24.88 -11.77 13.85
N GLN A 184 -25.12 -12.99 14.34
CA GLN A 184 -25.90 -13.21 15.56
C GLN A 184 -25.30 -12.45 16.75
N ARG A 185 -23.98 -12.57 16.97
CA ARG A 185 -23.29 -11.99 18.14
C ARG A 185 -23.02 -10.49 18.02
N CYS A 186 -22.86 -9.97 16.82
CA CYS A 186 -22.52 -8.56 16.61
C CYS A 186 -23.74 -7.68 16.32
N CYS A 187 -24.79 -8.26 15.70
CA CYS A 187 -25.91 -7.47 15.19
C CYS A 187 -27.25 -7.79 15.86
N VAL A 188 -27.44 -9.05 16.34
CA VAL A 188 -28.73 -9.48 16.92
C VAL A 188 -28.65 -9.52 18.45
N GLU A 189 -27.56 -10.05 19.01
CA GLU A 189 -27.28 -10.12 20.44
C GLU A 189 -26.00 -9.32 20.76
N PRO A 190 -25.96 -8.02 20.56
CA PRO A 190 -24.82 -7.24 20.98
C PRO A 190 -24.69 -7.39 22.49
N GLY A 191 -23.58 -7.97 22.97
CA GLY A 191 -23.32 -8.13 24.40
C GLY A 191 -23.52 -6.81 25.12
N GLU A 192 -24.03 -6.86 26.36
CA GLU A 192 -24.15 -5.69 27.23
C GLU A 192 -22.79 -4.97 27.22
N GLU A 193 -22.79 -3.72 26.75
CA GLU A 193 -21.67 -2.82 26.96
C GLU A 193 -21.47 -2.80 28.48
N SER A 194 -20.28 -3.19 28.93
CA SER A 194 -19.89 -2.93 30.31
C SER A 194 -19.90 -1.40 30.47
N ALA A 195 -21.00 -0.89 31.04
CA ALA A 195 -21.05 0.47 31.52
C ALA A 195 -19.94 0.59 32.57
N GLY A 196 -18.78 1.06 32.13
CA GLY A 196 -17.68 1.44 32.99
C GLY A 196 -18.09 2.71 33.75
N GLU A 197 -18.24 2.60 35.03
CA GLU A 197 -18.21 3.71 35.97
C GLU A 197 -16.86 4.44 35.91
#